data_7cb03803018be4fd54ce32d10f2923e2
#
_entry.id   7cb03803018be4fd54ce32d10f2923e2
#
_cell.length_a   1.000
_cell.length_b   1.000
_cell.length_c   1.000
_cell.angle_alpha   90.00
_cell.angle_beta   90.00
_cell.angle_gamma   90.00
#
_symmetry.space_group_name_H-M   'P 1'
#
loop_
_entity.id
_entity.type
_entity.pdbx_description
1 polymer ?
#
loop_
_entity_poly.entity_id
_entity_poly.type
_entity_poly.pdbx_seq_one_letter_code
_entity_poly.pdbx_strand_id
1 'polypeptide(L)'
;LGGLYLNLKGREVQGIVTLHAAGMSALWDLCRKESLTVLADVHTHHGTDTRQSRTDRQYPMVPVAGHVAMIVPNFGQTSRWSLDGVGVHVFEGAGRWTSYRGSSADAPVVLTAW
;
A
#
# COMPACT_ATOMS: atom_id res chain seq x y z
N LEU A 1 4.28 12.95 -6.04
CA LEU A 1 4.25 11.86 -5.05
C LEU A 1 5.61 11.22 -4.86
N GLY A 2 6.43 11.08 -5.91
CA GLY A 2 7.77 10.51 -5.79
C GLY A 2 8.68 11.30 -4.85
N GLY A 3 8.63 12.64 -4.91
CA GLY A 3 9.39 13.49 -3.99
C GLY A 3 8.95 13.35 -2.54
N LEU A 4 7.67 13.22 -2.31
CA LEU A 4 7.12 12.97 -0.99
C LEU A 4 7.63 11.64 -0.42
N TYR A 5 7.63 10.60 -1.24
CA TYR A 5 8.09 9.28 -0.84
C TYR A 5 9.55 9.29 -0.37
N LEU A 6 10.41 10.01 -1.09
CA LEU A 6 11.82 10.16 -0.72
C LEU A 6 12.01 10.86 0.63
N ASN A 7 11.09 11.73 1.00
CA ASN A 7 11.16 12.48 2.25
C ASN A 7 10.62 11.72 3.47
N LEU A 8 9.98 10.57 3.28
CA LEU A 8 9.41 9.79 4.38
C LEU A 8 10.46 9.04 5.22
N LYS A 9 11.72 9.06 4.80
CA LYS A 9 12.83 8.46 5.56
C LYS A 9 12.55 7.03 6.00
N GLY A 10 12.15 6.21 5.04
CA GLY A 10 12.00 4.78 5.25
C GLY A 10 13.34 4.05 5.22
N ARG A 11 13.31 2.81 5.62
CA ARG A 11 14.47 1.92 5.55
C ARG A 11 14.04 0.55 5.06
N GLU A 12 14.85 -0.05 4.21
CA GLU A 12 14.64 -1.40 3.72
C GLU A 12 15.67 -2.34 4.35
N VAL A 13 15.22 -3.51 4.82
CA VAL A 13 16.08 -4.58 5.33
C VAL A 13 15.54 -5.91 4.80
N GLN A 14 16.25 -6.51 3.83
CA GLN A 14 15.92 -7.83 3.26
C GLN A 14 14.42 -8.04 2.98
N GLY A 15 13.83 -7.14 2.22
CA GLY A 15 12.43 -7.21 1.84
C GLY A 15 11.44 -6.67 2.87
N ILE A 16 11.92 -6.04 3.92
CA ILE A 16 11.09 -5.33 4.89
C ILE A 16 11.31 -3.84 4.74
N VAL A 17 10.23 -3.09 4.52
CA VAL A 17 10.25 -1.64 4.49
C VAL A 17 9.58 -1.12 5.75
N THR A 18 10.32 -0.31 6.52
CA THR A 18 9.80 0.29 7.75
C THR A 18 9.92 1.80 7.67
N LEU A 19 8.82 2.50 7.84
CA LEU A 19 8.84 3.96 7.97
C LEU A 19 9.16 4.33 9.42
N HIS A 20 10.12 5.22 9.60
CA HIS A 20 10.44 5.75 10.92
C HIS A 20 9.30 6.63 11.45
N ALA A 21 9.17 6.72 12.77
CA ALA A 21 8.18 7.58 13.42
C ALA A 21 8.24 9.03 12.93
N ALA A 22 9.45 9.57 12.71
CA ALA A 22 9.63 10.91 12.15
C ALA A 22 9.07 11.05 10.74
N GLY A 23 9.22 10.02 9.89
CA GLY A 23 8.66 9.99 8.55
C GLY A 23 7.14 9.92 8.57
N MET A 24 6.56 9.12 9.45
CA MET A 24 5.11 9.04 9.61
C MET A 24 4.53 10.35 10.13
N SER A 25 5.19 10.99 11.10
CA SER A 25 4.77 12.31 11.59
C SER A 25 4.79 13.36 10.49
N ALA A 26 5.82 13.36 9.63
CA ALA A 26 5.92 14.27 8.49
C ALA A 26 4.78 14.04 7.49
N LEU A 27 4.39 12.78 7.24
CA LEU A 27 3.26 12.45 6.39
C LEU A 27 1.95 13.02 6.96
N TRP A 28 1.70 12.80 8.24
CA TRP A 28 0.48 13.29 8.88
C TRP A 28 0.43 14.82 8.93
N ASP A 29 1.57 15.48 9.15
CA ASP A 29 1.66 16.95 9.09
C ASP A 29 1.32 17.48 7.70
N LEU A 30 1.84 16.84 6.65
CA LEU A 30 1.52 17.20 5.28
C LEU A 30 0.03 17.00 4.98
N CYS A 31 -0.53 15.89 5.40
CA CYS A 31 -1.96 15.62 5.22
C CYS A 31 -2.83 16.70 5.87
N ARG A 32 -2.49 17.12 7.09
CA ARG A 32 -3.22 18.21 7.75
C ARG A 32 -3.05 19.52 7.00
N LYS A 33 -1.83 19.87 6.61
CA LYS A 33 -1.52 21.13 5.93
C LYS A 33 -2.24 21.24 4.59
N GLU A 34 -2.27 20.18 3.81
CA GLU A 34 -2.82 20.15 2.46
C GLU A 34 -4.26 19.63 2.40
N SER A 35 -4.88 19.34 3.54
CA SER A 35 -6.23 18.76 3.62
C SER A 35 -6.36 17.46 2.82
N LEU A 36 -5.37 16.59 2.96
CA LEU A 36 -5.30 15.29 2.29
C LEU A 36 -5.67 14.15 3.25
N THR A 37 -6.19 13.09 2.68
CA THR A 37 -6.45 11.83 3.38
C THR A 37 -5.66 10.71 2.69
N VAL A 38 -5.01 9.86 3.47
CA VAL A 38 -4.36 8.67 2.93
C VAL A 38 -5.43 7.61 2.66
N LEU A 39 -5.65 7.27 1.40
CA LEU A 39 -6.65 6.26 1.00
C LEU A 39 -6.04 4.88 0.87
N ALA A 40 -4.78 4.80 0.48
CA ALA A 40 -4.11 3.53 0.21
C ALA A 40 -2.61 3.67 0.39
N ASP A 41 -1.96 2.55 0.66
CA ASP A 41 -0.52 2.41 0.51
C ASP A 41 -0.20 1.35 -0.52
N VAL A 42 1.00 1.43 -1.10
CA VAL A 42 1.47 0.50 -2.13
C VAL A 42 2.89 0.07 -1.79
N HIS A 43 3.14 -1.23 -1.75
CA HIS A 43 4.49 -1.75 -1.67
C HIS A 43 4.68 -2.92 -2.63
N THR A 44 5.92 -3.35 -2.82
CA THR A 44 6.27 -4.41 -3.76
C THR A 44 6.76 -5.65 -3.03
N HIS A 45 6.48 -6.82 -3.60
CA HIS A 45 7.13 -8.08 -3.25
C HIS A 45 8.11 -8.48 -4.34
N HIS A 46 9.13 -9.26 -3.98
CA HIS A 46 10.16 -9.69 -4.92
C HIS A 46 9.69 -10.74 -5.93
N GLY A 47 8.65 -11.48 -5.63
CA GLY A 47 8.11 -12.52 -6.49
C GLY A 47 6.69 -12.23 -6.94
N THR A 48 6.00 -13.26 -7.38
CA THR A 48 4.62 -13.18 -7.87
C THR A 48 3.57 -13.27 -6.76
N ASP A 49 3.97 -13.66 -5.56
CA ASP A 49 3.06 -13.78 -4.42
C ASP A 49 2.75 -12.41 -3.84
N THR A 50 1.55 -11.93 -4.07
CA THR A 50 1.07 -10.62 -3.59
C THR A 50 0.07 -10.75 -2.45
N ARG A 51 0.06 -11.91 -1.77
CA ARG A 51 -0.63 -12.04 -0.49
C ARG A 51 0.13 -11.25 0.58
N GLN A 52 -0.60 -10.77 1.56
CA GLN A 52 0.02 -10.08 2.69
C GLN A 52 0.90 -11.05 3.49
N SER A 53 2.08 -10.58 3.87
CA SER A 53 2.88 -11.26 4.88
C SER A 53 2.20 -11.17 6.25
N ARG A 54 2.71 -11.92 7.22
CA ARG A 54 2.22 -11.80 8.60
C ARG A 54 2.39 -10.38 9.13
N THR A 55 3.52 -9.76 8.82
CA THR A 55 3.83 -8.38 9.23
C THR A 55 2.85 -7.39 8.57
N ASP A 56 2.59 -7.52 7.27
CA ASP A 56 1.64 -6.68 6.55
C ASP A 56 0.25 -6.71 7.21
N ARG A 57 -0.19 -7.90 7.56
CA ARG A 57 -1.52 -8.10 8.17
C ARG A 57 -1.59 -7.55 9.58
N GLN A 58 -0.51 -7.68 10.35
CA GLN A 58 -0.46 -7.30 11.75
C GLN A 58 -0.32 -5.79 11.94
N TYR A 59 0.33 -5.12 10.99
CA TYR A 59 0.68 -3.70 11.09
C TYR A 59 0.19 -2.90 9.88
N PRO A 60 -1.12 -2.66 9.76
CA PRO A 60 -1.62 -1.79 8.69
C PRO A 60 -1.02 -0.39 8.84
N MET A 61 -0.64 0.23 7.72
CA MET A 61 -0.11 1.59 7.73
C MET A 61 -1.11 2.58 8.34
N VAL A 62 -2.38 2.43 7.99
CA VAL A 62 -3.48 3.20 8.56
C VAL A 62 -4.51 2.22 9.12
N PRO A 63 -4.61 2.05 10.44
CA PRO A 63 -5.50 1.06 11.06
C PRO A 63 -6.96 1.55 11.14
N VAL A 64 -7.48 1.96 10.00
CA VAL A 64 -8.86 2.47 9.87
C VAL A 64 -9.59 1.60 8.85
N ALA A 65 -10.78 1.16 9.17
CA ALA A 65 -11.61 0.36 8.26
C ALA A 65 -11.80 1.09 6.93
N GLY A 66 -11.61 0.36 5.82
CA GLY A 66 -11.66 0.91 4.48
C GLY A 66 -10.30 1.27 3.89
N HIS A 67 -9.22 1.30 4.69
CA HIS A 67 -7.88 1.51 4.17
C HIS A 67 -7.47 0.38 3.22
N VAL A 68 -6.86 0.74 2.09
CA VAL A 68 -6.45 -0.20 1.06
C VAL A 68 -4.93 -0.35 1.06
N ALA A 69 -4.44 -1.58 1.14
CA ALA A 69 -3.04 -1.91 0.95
C ALA A 69 -2.88 -2.67 -0.37
N MET A 70 -2.04 -2.16 -1.26
CA MET A 70 -1.78 -2.80 -2.55
C MET A 70 -0.37 -3.38 -2.57
N ILE A 71 -0.26 -4.60 -3.05
CA ILE A 71 1.02 -5.30 -3.18
C ILE A 71 1.27 -5.59 -4.65
N VAL A 72 2.35 -5.02 -5.19
CA VAL A 72 2.73 -5.15 -6.59
C VAL A 72 3.81 -6.23 -6.72
N PRO A 73 3.68 -7.19 -7.65
CA PRO A 73 4.64 -8.28 -7.79
C PRO A 73 5.93 -7.83 -8.47
N ASN A 74 6.96 -8.67 -8.33
CA ASN A 74 8.22 -8.57 -9.08
C ASN A 74 8.89 -7.20 -8.95
N PHE A 75 8.93 -6.62 -7.74
CA PHE A 75 9.46 -5.28 -7.49
C PHE A 75 8.88 -4.18 -8.37
N GLY A 76 7.61 -4.33 -8.77
CA GLY A 76 6.95 -3.37 -9.65
C GLY A 76 7.26 -3.56 -11.14
N GLN A 77 8.02 -4.60 -11.51
CA GLN A 77 8.28 -4.95 -12.91
C GLN A 77 7.06 -5.67 -13.51
N THR A 78 6.03 -4.91 -13.77
CA THR A 78 4.75 -5.41 -14.28
C THR A 78 4.17 -4.39 -15.26
N SER A 79 3.12 -4.78 -15.97
CA SER A 79 2.45 -3.86 -16.89
C SER A 79 1.82 -2.71 -16.11
N ARG A 80 2.20 -1.48 -16.46
CA ARG A 80 1.60 -0.27 -15.88
C ARG A 80 0.15 -0.01 -16.34
N TRP A 81 -0.32 -0.80 -17.28
CA TRP A 81 -1.67 -0.68 -17.84
C TRP A 81 -2.62 -1.75 -17.30
N SER A 82 -2.20 -2.50 -16.30
CA SER A 82 -2.98 -3.59 -15.74
C SER A 82 -2.72 -3.74 -14.25
N LEU A 83 -3.75 -4.08 -13.50
CA LEU A 83 -3.63 -4.53 -12.10
C LEU A 83 -3.52 -6.05 -12.00
N ASP A 84 -3.30 -6.73 -13.11
CA ASP A 84 -3.11 -8.17 -13.11
C ASP A 84 -1.91 -8.58 -12.25
N GLY A 85 -2.11 -9.56 -11.39
CA GLY A 85 -1.09 -9.98 -10.41
C GLY A 85 -0.96 -9.12 -9.17
N VAL A 86 -1.58 -7.93 -9.13
CA VAL A 86 -1.56 -7.05 -7.96
C VAL A 86 -2.52 -7.58 -6.90
N GLY A 87 -2.05 -7.67 -5.66
CA GLY A 87 -2.90 -7.97 -4.51
C GLY A 87 -3.52 -6.68 -3.96
N VAL A 88 -4.83 -6.68 -3.75
CA VAL A 88 -5.55 -5.55 -3.17
C VAL A 88 -6.19 -6.02 -1.87
N HIS A 89 -5.79 -5.42 -0.76
CA HIS A 89 -6.21 -5.83 0.57
C HIS A 89 -6.88 -4.67 1.28
N VAL A 90 -8.10 -4.88 1.73
CA VAL A 90 -8.88 -3.86 2.43
C VAL A 90 -8.93 -4.19 3.92
N PHE A 91 -8.51 -3.27 4.75
CA PHE A 91 -8.60 -3.41 6.19
C PHE A 91 -10.05 -3.19 6.64
N GLU A 92 -10.60 -4.16 7.35
CA GLU A 92 -11.99 -4.13 7.81
C GLU A 92 -12.11 -3.71 9.29
N GLY A 93 -10.99 -3.41 9.94
CA GLY A 93 -10.95 -3.17 11.37
C GLY A 93 -10.76 -4.45 12.18
N ALA A 94 -10.38 -4.32 13.43
CA ALA A 94 -10.20 -5.44 14.37
C ALA A 94 -9.28 -6.55 13.84
N GLY A 95 -8.22 -6.18 13.13
CA GLY A 95 -7.25 -7.13 12.58
C GLY A 95 -7.76 -7.94 11.39
N ARG A 96 -8.92 -7.64 10.85
CA ARG A 96 -9.52 -8.37 9.72
C ARG A 96 -9.24 -7.69 8.40
N TRP A 97 -9.04 -8.51 7.36
CA TRP A 97 -8.76 -8.05 6.00
C TRP A 97 -9.63 -8.81 4.99
N THR A 98 -10.03 -8.11 3.93
CA THR A 98 -10.63 -8.72 2.74
C THR A 98 -9.66 -8.54 1.58
N SER A 99 -9.36 -9.62 0.86
CA SER A 99 -8.36 -9.62 -0.20
C SER A 99 -9.00 -9.86 -1.55
N TYR A 100 -8.49 -9.14 -2.54
CA TYR A 100 -8.93 -9.21 -3.93
C TYR A 100 -7.72 -9.36 -4.85
N ARG A 101 -7.95 -9.90 -6.03
CA ARG A 101 -7.01 -9.73 -7.15
C ARG A 101 -7.30 -8.39 -7.82
N GLY A 102 -6.26 -7.63 -8.15
CA GLY A 102 -6.43 -6.30 -8.71
C GLY A 102 -7.20 -6.26 -10.03
N SER A 103 -7.14 -7.34 -10.83
CA SER A 103 -7.90 -7.50 -12.07
C SER A 103 -9.33 -8.00 -11.88
N SER A 104 -9.72 -8.35 -10.67
CA SER A 104 -11.06 -8.85 -10.36
C SER A 104 -12.11 -7.75 -10.52
N ALA A 105 -13.30 -8.10 -11.04
CA ALA A 105 -14.37 -7.12 -11.23
C ALA A 105 -14.90 -6.53 -9.92
N ASP A 106 -14.76 -7.26 -8.80
CA ASP A 106 -15.20 -6.82 -7.48
C ASP A 106 -14.11 -6.09 -6.68
N ALA A 107 -12.90 -5.97 -7.21
CA ALA A 107 -11.82 -5.24 -6.54
C ALA A 107 -12.21 -3.76 -6.37
N PRO A 108 -11.87 -3.14 -5.21
CA PRO A 108 -12.26 -1.76 -4.93
C PRO A 108 -11.41 -0.70 -5.64
N VAL A 109 -10.51 -1.10 -6.52
CA VAL A 109 -9.64 -0.21 -7.30
C VAL A 109 -9.71 -0.59 -8.77
N VAL A 110 -9.66 0.42 -9.64
CA VAL A 110 -9.60 0.25 -11.08
C VAL A 110 -8.55 1.20 -11.66
N LEU A 111 -7.92 0.79 -12.76
CA LEU A 111 -7.09 1.70 -13.55
C LEU A 111 -8.00 2.50 -14.48
N THR A 112 -7.77 3.81 -14.50
CA THR A 112 -8.45 4.70 -15.43
C THR A 112 -7.42 5.42 -16.28
N ALA A 113 -7.77 5.65 -17.56
CA ALA A 113 -6.97 6.52 -18.41
C ALA A 113 -7.29 7.99 -18.10
N TRP A 114 -6.27 8.79 -18.16
CA TRP A 114 -6.40 10.24 -18.03
C TRP A 114 -6.82 10.87 -19.34
#